data_6cb9ee3f5bb73ae7c91adbccccc5fba8
#
_entry.id   6cb9ee3f5bb73ae7c91adbccccc5fba8
#
_cell.length_a   1.000
_cell.length_b   1.000
_cell.length_c   1.000
_cell.angle_alpha   90.00
_cell.angle_beta   90.00
_cell.angle_gamma   90.00
#
_symmetry.space_group_name_H-M   'P 1'
#
loop_
_entity.id
_entity.type
_entity.pdbx_description
1 polymer ?
#
loop_
_entity_poly.entity_id
_entity_poly.type
_entity_poly.pdbx_seq_one_letter_code
_entity_poly.pdbx_strand_id
1 'polypeptide(L)'
;MSKGLRPLGTSNPAGQATDSAVLPSFPIQSANYYAAGGSQPAGCSVLPLYGDTLVFPQPATGDDIIQPVNSPGPGKYFAWPAGMVLDQHSGAVNLTQSQAGMRYAIGFVPNGTTDTCISTLIIGGAAYYDSVYVLGDGDTLALPYFNANAGLANICSVPGACTFDYNGQAAARGVIVDPATGMIQLSKTTGKGAGQLKGLFGAVPHNGATAVVNIAYKLNDGSNNAPQQIAVQFEYYDTKSQVAPGQLKMMEANTFNAMQDALISTSRNARPPIIIITRKN
;
A
#
# COMPACT_ATOMS: atom_id res chain seq x y z
N MET A 1 20.81 -14.96 14.16
CA MET A 1 20.26 -13.74 14.82
C MET A 1 19.21 -13.18 13.87
N SER A 2 17.95 -13.36 14.20
CA SER A 2 16.82 -12.84 13.39
C SER A 2 16.80 -11.32 13.55
N LYS A 3 17.13 -10.59 12.48
CA LYS A 3 16.82 -9.15 12.42
C LYS A 3 15.32 -9.03 12.29
N GLY A 4 14.65 -8.63 13.37
CA GLY A 4 13.23 -8.34 13.35
C GLY A 4 12.92 -7.29 12.29
N LEU A 5 11.96 -7.58 11.42
CA LEU A 5 11.31 -6.59 10.59
C LEU A 5 10.84 -5.47 11.53
N ARG A 6 11.28 -4.25 11.28
CA ARG A 6 10.71 -3.10 11.98
C ARG A 6 9.25 -3.00 11.56
N PRO A 7 8.32 -2.79 12.48
CA PRO A 7 6.96 -2.46 12.08
C PRO A 7 7.04 -1.23 11.18
N LEU A 8 6.30 -1.24 10.08
CA LEU A 8 6.00 -0.01 9.34
C LEU A 8 5.29 0.89 10.35
N GLY A 9 6.09 1.77 10.95
CA GLY A 9 5.59 2.65 12.00
C GLY A 9 4.48 3.53 11.45
N THR A 10 3.50 3.81 12.27
CA THR A 10 2.53 4.90 12.06
C THR A 10 3.19 6.28 12.11
N SER A 11 4.51 6.34 12.35
CA SER A 11 5.29 7.55 12.23
C SER A 11 5.64 7.76 10.76
N ASN A 12 5.22 8.88 10.20
CA ASN A 12 5.80 9.41 8.98
C ASN A 12 7.31 9.18 9.01
N PRO A 13 7.91 8.58 7.97
CA PRO A 13 9.36 8.48 7.89
C PRO A 13 9.91 9.91 8.09
N ALA A 14 10.83 10.04 9.02
CA ALA A 14 11.51 11.31 9.27
C ALA A 14 12.19 11.77 7.97
N GLY A 15 11.60 12.73 7.32
CA GLY A 15 12.03 13.25 6.02
C GLY A 15 10.89 13.81 5.18
N GLN A 16 9.66 13.38 5.43
CA GLN A 16 8.50 13.93 4.70
C GLN A 16 7.71 14.99 5.50
N ALA A 17 7.91 15.10 6.81
CA ALA A 17 6.97 15.82 7.67
C ALA A 17 7.38 17.25 8.05
N THR A 18 8.56 17.73 7.74
CA THR A 18 9.02 19.02 8.29
C THR A 18 9.12 20.17 7.31
N ASP A 19 8.91 19.93 6.03
CA ASP A 19 8.91 21.02 5.05
C ASP A 19 7.51 21.25 4.45
N SER A 20 6.53 21.42 5.35
CA SER A 20 5.14 21.73 4.97
C SER A 20 4.99 23.05 4.22
N ALA A 21 6.02 23.87 4.14
CA ALA A 21 5.94 25.18 3.53
C ALA A 21 6.17 25.18 2.01
N VAL A 22 6.61 24.07 1.41
CA VAL A 22 7.03 24.06 0.00
C VAL A 22 6.75 22.73 -0.71
N LEU A 23 5.90 21.86 -0.16
CA LEU A 23 5.37 20.78 -0.99
C LEU A 23 4.42 21.45 -1.97
N PRO A 24 4.76 21.48 -3.29
CA PRO A 24 3.75 21.80 -4.24
C PRO A 24 2.61 20.84 -3.97
N SER A 25 1.43 21.39 -3.67
CA SER A 25 0.22 20.58 -3.70
C SER A 25 0.31 19.83 -5.01
N PHE A 26 0.42 18.50 -4.95
CA PHE A 26 0.40 17.69 -6.17
C PHE A 26 -0.86 18.14 -6.90
N PRO A 27 -0.77 18.86 -8.01
CA PRO A 27 -1.96 19.38 -8.61
C PRO A 27 -2.75 18.15 -9.06
N ILE A 28 -3.96 18.02 -8.54
CA ILE A 28 -4.95 17.03 -8.96
C ILE A 28 -4.99 16.90 -10.49
N GLN A 29 -4.78 18.02 -11.16
CA GLN A 29 -4.65 18.12 -12.59
C GLN A 29 -3.46 17.37 -13.19
N SER A 30 -2.33 17.22 -12.49
CA SER A 30 -1.18 16.49 -13.01
C SER A 30 -1.42 14.99 -13.04
N ALA A 31 -2.14 14.44 -12.09
CA ALA A 31 -2.50 13.03 -12.08
C ALA A 31 -3.49 12.68 -13.19
N ASN A 32 -4.50 13.52 -13.41
CA ASN A 32 -5.42 13.41 -14.54
C ASN A 32 -4.71 13.68 -15.88
N TYR A 33 -3.71 14.52 -15.87
CA TYR A 33 -2.96 14.91 -17.04
C TYR A 33 -2.16 13.73 -17.64
N TYR A 34 -1.51 12.91 -16.80
CA TYR A 34 -0.80 11.72 -17.24
C TYR A 34 -1.72 10.55 -17.59
N ALA A 35 -2.82 10.39 -16.87
CA ALA A 35 -3.86 9.43 -17.20
C ALA A 35 -4.48 9.71 -18.58
N ALA A 36 -4.57 10.98 -18.95
CA ALA A 36 -5.12 11.43 -20.25
C ALA A 36 -4.09 11.51 -21.37
N GLY A 37 -2.84 11.10 -21.18
CA GLY A 37 -1.76 11.21 -22.19
C GLY A 37 -1.24 12.64 -22.38
N GLY A 38 -1.32 13.49 -21.37
CA GLY A 38 -0.79 14.84 -21.38
C GLY A 38 0.73 14.90 -21.55
N SER A 39 1.25 15.99 -22.13
CA SER A 39 2.70 16.20 -22.27
C SER A 39 3.30 16.78 -20.99
N GLN A 40 4.55 16.44 -20.71
CA GLN A 40 5.32 17.03 -19.61
C GLN A 40 5.43 18.55 -19.77
N PRO A 41 5.53 19.32 -18.67
CA PRO A 41 5.88 20.73 -18.74
C PRO A 41 7.17 20.96 -19.54
N ALA A 42 7.28 22.11 -20.19
CA ALA A 42 8.41 22.42 -21.05
C ALA A 42 9.78 22.38 -20.33
N GLY A 43 9.81 22.65 -19.02
CA GLY A 43 10.98 22.54 -18.16
C GLY A 43 11.39 21.10 -17.80
N CYS A 44 10.60 20.10 -18.18
CA CYS A 44 10.83 18.69 -17.85
C CYS A 44 11.52 17.95 -18.99
N SER A 45 12.73 18.36 -19.34
CA SER A 45 13.52 17.68 -20.38
C SER A 45 14.01 16.29 -19.99
N VAL A 46 14.15 16.03 -18.69
CA VAL A 46 14.60 14.75 -18.14
C VAL A 46 13.69 14.36 -16.97
N LEU A 47 13.12 13.16 -17.02
CA LEU A 47 12.29 12.61 -15.94
C LEU A 47 13.13 11.78 -14.97
N PRO A 48 12.81 11.77 -13.69
CA PRO A 48 13.44 10.82 -12.75
C PRO A 48 13.00 9.40 -13.10
N LEU A 49 13.89 8.56 -13.61
CA LEU A 49 13.64 7.17 -13.97
C LEU A 49 14.49 6.25 -13.11
N TYR A 50 13.96 5.07 -12.78
CA TYR A 50 14.61 4.07 -11.91
C TYR A 50 14.95 2.78 -12.66
N GLY A 51 15.15 2.88 -13.97
CA GLY A 51 15.41 1.75 -14.85
C GLY A 51 14.10 1.13 -15.34
N ASP A 52 13.34 0.51 -14.47
CA ASP A 52 12.03 -0.07 -14.78
C ASP A 52 10.90 0.68 -14.05
N THR A 53 9.71 0.59 -14.59
CA THR A 53 8.49 1.12 -13.94
C THR A 53 8.06 0.26 -12.76
N LEU A 54 8.34 -1.05 -12.80
CA LEU A 54 8.10 -2.00 -11.72
C LEU A 54 9.43 -2.47 -11.15
N VAL A 55 9.68 -2.14 -9.90
CA VAL A 55 10.87 -2.56 -9.16
C VAL A 55 10.47 -3.46 -8.00
N PHE A 56 11.34 -4.40 -7.65
CA PHE A 56 11.09 -5.35 -6.58
C PHE A 56 12.12 -5.19 -5.48
N PRO A 57 11.70 -5.14 -4.20
CA PRO A 57 12.64 -5.24 -3.09
C PRO A 57 13.45 -6.55 -3.20
N GLN A 58 14.76 -6.47 -3.01
CA GLN A 58 15.63 -7.64 -3.08
C GLN A 58 16.09 -8.07 -1.69
N PRO A 59 16.42 -9.38 -1.48
CA PRO A 59 17.07 -9.83 -0.27
C PRO A 59 18.43 -9.12 -0.13
N ALA A 60 18.58 -8.31 0.91
CA ALA A 60 19.80 -7.56 1.16
C ALA A 60 20.26 -7.71 2.60
N THR A 61 21.57 -7.49 2.84
CA THR A 61 22.14 -7.47 4.20
C THR A 61 21.81 -6.19 4.96
N GLY A 62 21.31 -5.18 4.28
CA GLY A 62 20.85 -3.89 4.78
C GLY A 62 19.57 -3.48 4.07
N ASP A 63 19.34 -2.18 3.99
CA ASP A 63 18.25 -1.64 3.21
C ASP A 63 18.57 -1.74 1.71
N ASP A 64 17.60 -2.15 0.92
CA ASP A 64 17.66 -2.16 -0.53
C ASP A 64 17.31 -0.76 -1.04
N ILE A 65 18.28 -0.06 -1.59
CA ILE A 65 18.15 1.33 -2.03
C ILE A 65 18.45 1.42 -3.52
N ILE A 66 17.50 1.95 -4.28
CA ILE A 66 17.67 2.25 -5.69
C ILE A 66 17.89 3.74 -5.91
N GLN A 67 18.64 4.07 -6.96
CA GLN A 67 18.90 5.44 -7.39
C GLN A 67 18.24 5.72 -8.73
N PRO A 68 17.87 6.98 -9.02
CA PRO A 68 17.51 7.35 -10.38
C PRO A 68 18.65 7.00 -11.36
N VAL A 69 18.31 6.32 -12.45
CA VAL A 69 19.31 5.96 -13.50
C VAL A 69 19.74 7.15 -14.35
N ASN A 70 19.04 8.27 -14.22
CA ASN A 70 19.34 9.54 -14.85
C ASN A 70 19.25 10.66 -13.80
N SER A 71 19.99 11.73 -14.04
CA SER A 71 19.95 12.91 -13.17
C SER A 71 19.23 14.03 -13.92
N PRO A 72 18.06 14.47 -13.45
CA PRO A 72 17.38 15.62 -14.03
C PRO A 72 18.02 16.97 -13.64
N GLY A 73 19.17 16.94 -12.96
CA GLY A 73 19.87 18.14 -12.48
C GLY A 73 19.53 18.51 -11.03
N PRO A 74 19.90 19.72 -10.59
CA PRO A 74 19.59 20.20 -9.25
C PRO A 74 18.10 20.46 -9.08
N GLY A 75 17.51 19.95 -7.99
CA GLY A 75 16.08 20.09 -7.71
C GLY A 75 15.66 19.36 -6.45
N LYS A 76 14.36 19.17 -6.30
CA LYS A 76 13.77 18.42 -5.19
C LYS A 76 12.87 17.31 -5.69
N TYR A 77 13.01 16.14 -5.07
CA TYR A 77 12.18 14.97 -5.32
C TYR A 77 11.09 14.85 -4.27
N PHE A 78 9.96 14.28 -4.65
CA PHE A 78 8.88 13.90 -3.75
C PHE A 78 8.08 12.75 -4.38
N ALA A 79 7.34 12.02 -3.55
CA ALA A 79 6.53 10.90 -4.00
C ALA A 79 5.11 11.00 -3.48
N TRP A 80 4.18 10.46 -4.25
CA TRP A 80 2.78 10.37 -3.87
C TRP A 80 2.18 9.05 -4.38
N PRO A 81 1.28 8.39 -3.64
CA PRO A 81 0.89 8.71 -2.27
C PRO A 81 2.05 8.52 -1.30
N ALA A 82 1.89 8.97 -0.06
CA ALA A 82 2.89 8.71 0.95
C ALA A 82 3.05 7.18 1.18
N GLY A 83 4.11 6.74 1.84
CA GLY A 83 4.48 5.33 2.02
C GLY A 83 5.76 4.95 1.30
N MET A 84 6.26 5.81 0.42
CA MET A 84 7.59 5.68 -0.15
C MET A 84 8.62 6.42 0.73
N VAL A 85 9.71 5.76 1.03
CA VAL A 85 10.87 6.38 1.68
C VAL A 85 11.83 6.85 0.60
N LEU A 86 11.78 8.15 0.31
CA LEU A 86 12.48 8.83 -0.76
C LEU A 86 13.38 9.92 -0.18
N ASP A 87 14.64 9.94 -0.59
CA ASP A 87 15.53 11.07 -0.33
C ASP A 87 15.21 12.24 -1.26
N GLN A 88 14.85 13.38 -0.69
CA GLN A 88 14.39 14.54 -1.47
C GLN A 88 15.48 15.21 -2.32
N HIS A 89 16.76 14.97 -2.03
CA HIS A 89 17.88 15.60 -2.74
C HIS A 89 18.44 14.70 -3.84
N SER A 90 18.62 13.42 -3.54
CA SER A 90 19.21 12.46 -4.49
C SER A 90 18.17 11.71 -5.31
N GLY A 91 16.93 11.66 -4.85
CA GLY A 91 15.91 10.80 -5.44
C GLY A 91 16.06 9.31 -5.05
N ALA A 92 16.98 8.97 -4.15
CA ALA A 92 17.15 7.59 -3.71
C ALA A 92 15.87 7.06 -3.04
N VAL A 93 15.43 5.87 -3.45
CA VAL A 93 14.25 5.18 -2.88
C VAL A 93 14.72 3.98 -2.08
N ASN A 94 14.34 3.95 -0.81
CA ASN A 94 14.56 2.80 0.05
C ASN A 94 13.40 1.81 -0.10
N LEU A 95 13.60 0.74 -0.87
CA LEU A 95 12.58 -0.27 -1.15
C LEU A 95 12.21 -1.09 0.09
N THR A 96 13.18 -1.34 0.97
CA THR A 96 12.95 -2.12 2.20
C THR A 96 12.00 -1.42 3.17
N GLN A 97 12.08 -0.08 3.23
CA GLN A 97 11.28 0.72 4.16
C GLN A 97 10.02 1.31 3.51
N SER A 98 9.93 1.28 2.20
CA SER A 98 8.76 1.73 1.46
C SER A 98 7.63 0.71 1.50
N GLN A 99 6.39 1.18 1.38
CA GLN A 99 5.25 0.29 1.25
C GLN A 99 5.22 -0.33 -0.14
N ALA A 100 5.33 -1.66 -0.20
CA ALA A 100 5.26 -2.45 -1.42
C ALA A 100 3.79 -2.69 -1.86
N GLY A 101 3.60 -3.20 -3.07
CA GLY A 101 2.28 -3.44 -3.67
C GLY A 101 1.57 -2.17 -4.13
N MET A 102 2.29 -1.05 -4.24
CA MET A 102 1.72 0.25 -4.56
C MET A 102 2.37 0.90 -5.77
N ARG A 103 1.57 1.72 -6.46
CA ARG A 103 2.00 2.62 -7.52
C ARG A 103 2.22 4.01 -6.95
N TYR A 104 3.34 4.61 -7.27
CA TYR A 104 3.72 5.95 -6.85
C TYR A 104 3.93 6.86 -8.06
N ALA A 105 3.54 8.11 -7.92
CA ALA A 105 4.07 9.19 -8.77
C ALA A 105 5.29 9.75 -8.07
N ILE A 106 6.38 9.87 -8.81
CA ILE A 106 7.59 10.53 -8.37
C ILE A 106 7.66 11.87 -9.08
N GLY A 107 7.60 12.93 -8.31
CA GLY A 107 7.75 14.29 -8.80
C GLY A 107 9.18 14.79 -8.61
N PHE A 108 9.63 15.59 -9.57
CA PHE A 108 10.86 16.33 -9.48
C PHE A 108 10.60 17.78 -9.86
N VAL A 109 11.06 18.72 -9.04
CA VAL A 109 10.99 20.16 -9.30
C VAL A 109 12.40 20.67 -9.51
N PRO A 110 12.78 21.08 -10.74
CA PRO A 110 14.08 21.69 -10.99
C PRO A 110 14.22 23.01 -10.22
N ASN A 111 15.43 23.28 -9.73
CA ASN A 111 15.71 24.56 -9.07
C ASN A 111 15.39 25.75 -9.97
N GLY A 112 14.76 26.78 -9.41
CA GLY A 112 14.41 28.00 -10.13
C GLY A 112 13.17 27.90 -11.01
N THR A 113 12.42 26.79 -10.95
CA THR A 113 11.16 26.59 -11.65
C THR A 113 10.03 26.21 -10.70
N THR A 114 8.79 26.28 -11.20
CA THR A 114 7.60 25.72 -10.56
C THR A 114 7.09 24.48 -11.28
N ASP A 115 7.77 24.08 -12.35
CA ASP A 115 7.41 22.91 -13.14
C ASP A 115 7.65 21.63 -12.36
N THR A 116 6.69 20.74 -12.39
CA THR A 116 6.79 19.43 -11.74
C THR A 116 6.88 18.35 -12.80
N CYS A 117 8.02 17.70 -12.85
CA CYS A 117 8.28 16.57 -13.75
C CYS A 117 7.87 15.28 -13.07
N ILE A 118 6.95 14.52 -13.64
CA ILE A 118 6.37 13.34 -12.98
C ILE A 118 6.74 12.07 -13.75
N SER A 119 7.18 11.07 -13.01
CA SER A 119 7.31 9.68 -13.47
C SER A 119 6.50 8.74 -12.56
N THR A 120 6.30 7.51 -13.02
CA THR A 120 5.61 6.48 -12.25
C THR A 120 6.59 5.41 -11.82
N LEU A 121 6.49 4.98 -10.56
CA LEU A 121 7.23 3.84 -10.03
C LEU A 121 6.26 2.92 -9.29
N ILE A 122 6.31 1.62 -9.57
CA ILE A 122 5.58 0.59 -8.82
C ILE A 122 6.61 -0.17 -7.99
N ILE A 123 6.37 -0.25 -6.69
CA ILE A 123 7.13 -1.15 -5.81
C ILE A 123 6.34 -2.45 -5.74
N GLY A 124 6.91 -3.52 -6.29
CA GLY A 124 6.27 -4.83 -6.37
C GLY A 124 5.98 -5.42 -5.00
N GLY A 125 4.87 -6.14 -4.89
CA GLY A 125 4.44 -6.76 -3.65
C GLY A 125 2.92 -6.96 -3.59
N ALA A 126 2.43 -7.37 -2.41
CA ALA A 126 1.01 -7.62 -2.16
C ALA A 126 0.33 -6.41 -1.52
N ALA A 127 -0.94 -6.21 -1.87
CA ALA A 127 -1.82 -5.23 -1.25
C ALA A 127 -3.25 -5.80 -1.12
N TYR A 128 -4.10 -5.13 -0.33
CA TYR A 128 -5.52 -5.45 -0.21
C TYR A 128 -6.36 -4.25 -0.63
N TYR A 129 -7.59 -4.51 -1.09
CA TYR A 129 -8.52 -3.44 -1.43
C TYR A 129 -9.09 -2.80 -0.17
N ASP A 130 -9.30 -1.49 -0.24
CA ASP A 130 -10.22 -0.82 0.67
C ASP A 130 -11.63 -1.30 0.35
N SER A 131 -12.27 -1.97 1.30
CA SER A 131 -13.61 -2.51 1.05
C SER A 131 -14.41 -2.70 2.32
N VAL A 132 -15.73 -2.76 2.14
CA VAL A 132 -16.68 -3.17 3.18
C VAL A 132 -17.12 -4.59 2.88
N TYR A 133 -16.90 -5.47 3.84
CA TYR A 133 -17.26 -6.87 3.79
C TYR A 133 -18.44 -7.13 4.72
N VAL A 134 -19.53 -7.64 4.19
CA VAL A 134 -20.76 -7.94 4.95
C VAL A 134 -20.81 -9.43 5.24
N LEU A 135 -20.46 -9.84 6.46
CA LEU A 135 -20.39 -11.26 6.83
C LEU A 135 -21.72 -11.98 6.66
N GLY A 136 -22.84 -11.28 6.88
CA GLY A 136 -24.20 -11.82 6.70
C GLY A 136 -24.54 -12.18 5.26
N ASP A 137 -23.89 -11.53 4.30
CA ASP A 137 -24.09 -11.74 2.87
C ASP A 137 -23.08 -12.77 2.29
N GLY A 138 -22.23 -13.34 3.13
CA GLY A 138 -21.23 -14.33 2.73
C GLY A 138 -19.86 -13.75 2.36
N ASP A 139 -19.63 -12.45 2.52
CA ASP A 139 -18.36 -11.78 2.27
C ASP A 139 -17.34 -12.12 3.37
N THR A 140 -16.79 -13.32 3.32
CA THR A 140 -15.98 -13.87 4.41
C THR A 140 -14.48 -13.85 4.14
N LEU A 141 -14.06 -13.43 2.93
CA LEU A 141 -12.67 -13.48 2.49
C LEU A 141 -12.24 -12.14 1.89
N ALA A 142 -11.11 -11.58 2.37
CA ALA A 142 -10.42 -10.50 1.68
C ALA A 142 -9.23 -11.07 0.90
N LEU A 143 -9.19 -10.79 -0.40
CA LEU A 143 -8.18 -11.30 -1.32
C LEU A 143 -7.07 -10.27 -1.52
N PRO A 144 -5.80 -10.70 -1.57
CA PRO A 144 -4.73 -9.82 -1.98
C PRO A 144 -4.74 -9.63 -3.50
N TYR A 145 -4.20 -8.50 -3.96
CA TYR A 145 -3.77 -8.26 -5.33
C TYR A 145 -2.28 -7.89 -5.34
N PHE A 146 -1.64 -7.93 -6.50
CA PHE A 146 -0.18 -7.86 -6.60
C PHE A 146 0.27 -6.76 -7.54
N ASN A 147 1.43 -6.16 -7.22
CA ASN A 147 2.15 -5.21 -8.06
C ASN A 147 1.30 -4.03 -8.53
N ALA A 148 0.42 -3.55 -7.64
CA ALA A 148 -0.54 -2.47 -7.93
C ALA A 148 -1.39 -2.72 -9.20
N ASN A 149 -1.64 -3.98 -9.56
CA ASN A 149 -2.40 -4.35 -10.75
C ASN A 149 -3.48 -5.40 -10.40
N ALA A 150 -4.74 -4.96 -10.37
CA ALA A 150 -5.88 -5.82 -10.07
C ALA A 150 -6.17 -6.87 -11.15
N GLY A 151 -5.72 -6.63 -12.39
CA GLY A 151 -5.87 -7.55 -13.51
C GLY A 151 -4.76 -8.60 -13.61
N LEU A 152 -3.75 -8.52 -12.76
CA LEU A 152 -2.67 -9.49 -12.77
C LEU A 152 -3.17 -10.85 -12.26
N ALA A 153 -2.75 -11.93 -12.93
CA ALA A 153 -3.00 -13.28 -12.45
C ALA A 153 -2.44 -13.44 -11.03
N ASN A 154 -3.17 -14.15 -10.18
CA ASN A 154 -2.76 -14.34 -8.80
C ASN A 154 -1.44 -15.12 -8.74
N ILE A 155 -0.38 -14.48 -8.29
CA ILE A 155 0.96 -15.07 -8.13
C ILE A 155 0.89 -16.33 -7.25
N CYS A 156 0.04 -16.30 -6.22
CA CYS A 156 -0.12 -17.39 -5.27
C CYS A 156 -0.92 -18.59 -5.83
N SER A 157 -1.37 -18.55 -7.06
CA SER A 157 -1.97 -19.72 -7.73
C SER A 157 -0.96 -20.84 -7.98
N VAL A 158 0.33 -20.50 -7.99
CA VAL A 158 1.41 -21.47 -8.09
C VAL A 158 1.79 -21.97 -6.70
N PRO A 159 1.73 -23.30 -6.43
CA PRO A 159 2.10 -23.85 -5.13
C PRO A 159 3.51 -23.43 -4.70
N GLY A 160 3.62 -22.90 -3.48
CA GLY A 160 4.91 -22.44 -2.92
C GLY A 160 5.39 -21.05 -3.39
N ALA A 161 4.63 -20.39 -4.27
CA ALA A 161 4.99 -19.05 -4.74
C ALA A 161 4.78 -17.95 -3.68
N CYS A 162 3.97 -18.20 -2.67
CA CYS A 162 3.66 -17.24 -1.63
C CYS A 162 3.84 -17.83 -0.23
N THR A 163 4.25 -17.00 0.70
CA THR A 163 4.23 -17.33 2.13
C THR A 163 3.80 -16.09 2.91
N PHE A 164 2.56 -16.10 3.41
CA PHE A 164 2.01 -15.01 4.22
C PHE A 164 2.06 -15.33 5.71
N ASP A 165 2.14 -14.28 6.52
CA ASP A 165 2.27 -14.33 7.98
C ASP A 165 3.35 -15.33 8.46
N TYR A 166 4.47 -15.39 7.72
CA TYR A 166 5.54 -16.36 7.98
C TYR A 166 6.17 -16.20 9.38
N ASN A 167 5.96 -15.07 10.01
CA ASN A 167 6.44 -14.78 11.38
C ASN A 167 5.33 -14.94 12.45
N GLY A 168 4.10 -15.28 12.07
CA GLY A 168 2.95 -15.49 12.94
C GLY A 168 2.42 -14.25 13.67
N GLN A 169 2.86 -13.04 13.28
CA GLN A 169 2.47 -11.82 14.00
C GLN A 169 1.00 -11.45 13.76
N ALA A 170 0.46 -11.67 12.56
CA ALA A 170 -0.94 -11.42 12.29
C ALA A 170 -1.84 -12.43 13.05
N ALA A 171 -1.47 -13.70 13.02
CA ALA A 171 -2.17 -14.76 13.78
C ALA A 171 -2.17 -14.48 15.29
N ALA A 172 -1.03 -14.04 15.85
CA ALA A 172 -0.92 -13.65 17.26
C ALA A 172 -1.85 -12.48 17.65
N ARG A 173 -2.21 -11.63 16.68
CA ARG A 173 -3.16 -10.53 16.84
C ARG A 173 -4.61 -10.95 16.57
N GLY A 174 -4.86 -12.20 16.17
CA GLY A 174 -6.19 -12.73 15.86
C GLY A 174 -6.62 -12.54 14.40
N VAL A 175 -5.73 -12.11 13.50
CA VAL A 175 -5.99 -12.05 12.06
C VAL A 175 -5.60 -13.38 11.44
N ILE A 176 -6.55 -14.05 10.81
CA ILE A 176 -6.33 -15.35 10.18
C ILE A 176 -6.06 -15.15 8.70
N VAL A 177 -4.82 -15.34 8.32
CA VAL A 177 -4.33 -15.26 6.93
C VAL A 177 -4.01 -16.66 6.45
N ASP A 178 -4.47 -17.03 5.28
CA ASP A 178 -4.02 -18.25 4.63
C ASP A 178 -2.57 -18.09 4.18
N PRO A 179 -1.65 -18.92 4.65
CA PRO A 179 -0.22 -18.72 4.41
C PRO A 179 0.19 -18.92 2.94
N ALA A 180 -0.55 -19.70 2.17
CA ALA A 180 -0.22 -19.98 0.78
C ALA A 180 -0.81 -18.97 -0.20
N THR A 181 -1.92 -18.33 0.17
CA THR A 181 -2.69 -17.48 -0.76
C THR A 181 -2.79 -16.02 -0.33
N GLY A 182 -2.50 -15.72 0.94
CA GLY A 182 -2.69 -14.39 1.52
C GLY A 182 -4.15 -14.02 1.79
N MET A 183 -5.10 -14.93 1.58
CA MET A 183 -6.52 -14.67 1.86
C MET A 183 -6.74 -14.46 3.36
N ILE A 184 -7.39 -13.35 3.72
CA ILE A 184 -7.77 -13.08 5.10
C ILE A 184 -9.16 -13.64 5.35
N GLN A 185 -9.29 -14.53 6.35
CA GLN A 185 -10.56 -15.13 6.76
C GLN A 185 -11.27 -14.21 7.74
N LEU A 186 -12.14 -13.33 7.25
CA LEU A 186 -12.73 -12.23 8.02
C LEU A 186 -13.66 -12.73 9.14
N SER A 187 -14.43 -13.78 8.89
CA SER A 187 -15.32 -14.37 9.91
C SER A 187 -14.54 -14.90 11.12
N LYS A 188 -13.37 -15.48 10.90
CA LYS A 188 -12.48 -15.95 11.97
C LYS A 188 -11.74 -14.79 12.64
N THR A 189 -11.35 -13.78 11.88
CA THR A 189 -10.68 -12.58 12.38
C THR A 189 -11.56 -11.80 13.35
N THR A 190 -12.88 -11.81 13.20
CA THR A 190 -13.83 -11.17 14.13
C THR A 190 -14.17 -11.98 15.37
N GLY A 191 -13.61 -13.17 15.55
CA GLY A 191 -13.79 -13.98 16.76
C GLY A 191 -15.02 -14.88 16.79
N LYS A 192 -15.73 -15.05 15.66
CA LYS A 192 -16.92 -15.93 15.59
C LYS A 192 -16.70 -17.24 14.83
N GLY A 193 -15.45 -17.64 14.61
CA GLY A 193 -15.11 -18.94 14.01
C GLY A 193 -15.05 -20.07 15.04
N ALA A 194 -15.45 -21.29 14.65
CA ALA A 194 -15.32 -22.47 15.49
C ALA A 194 -13.84 -22.67 15.91
N GLY A 195 -13.59 -22.69 17.22
CA GLY A 195 -12.26 -22.92 17.78
C GLY A 195 -11.44 -21.69 18.17
N GLN A 196 -11.92 -20.47 17.91
CA GLN A 196 -11.23 -19.25 18.36
C GLN A 196 -11.93 -18.63 19.59
N LEU A 197 -11.15 -18.50 20.66
CA LEU A 197 -11.62 -17.87 21.90
C LEU A 197 -11.61 -16.33 21.80
N LYS A 198 -10.79 -15.76 20.94
CA LYS A 198 -10.67 -14.29 20.72
C LYS A 198 -10.24 -14.01 19.29
N GLY A 199 -10.98 -13.15 18.58
CA GLY A 199 -10.52 -12.53 17.33
C GLY A 199 -9.76 -11.24 17.58
N LEU A 200 -9.44 -10.51 16.50
CA LEU A 200 -8.72 -9.25 16.51
C LEU A 200 -9.34 -8.21 17.48
N PHE A 201 -10.66 -8.18 17.58
CA PHE A 201 -11.42 -7.24 18.41
C PHE A 201 -11.89 -7.84 19.74
N GLY A 202 -11.29 -8.96 20.18
CA GLY A 202 -11.68 -9.65 21.39
C GLY A 202 -12.82 -10.64 21.19
N ALA A 203 -13.36 -11.15 22.30
CA ALA A 203 -14.45 -12.15 22.27
C ALA A 203 -15.79 -11.58 21.77
N VAL A 204 -16.02 -10.29 22.02
CA VAL A 204 -17.20 -9.54 21.57
C VAL A 204 -16.71 -8.24 20.94
N PRO A 205 -16.67 -8.15 19.61
CA PRO A 205 -16.33 -6.90 18.94
C PRO A 205 -17.34 -5.82 19.30
N HIS A 206 -16.87 -4.61 19.57
CA HIS A 206 -17.73 -3.45 19.73
C HIS A 206 -17.77 -2.61 18.45
N ASN A 207 -18.87 -1.96 18.24
CA ASN A 207 -19.10 -1.08 17.09
C ASN A 207 -18.04 0.04 17.02
N GLY A 208 -17.43 0.26 15.85
CA GLY A 208 -16.35 1.24 15.66
C GLY A 208 -14.98 0.78 16.16
N ALA A 209 -14.81 -0.50 16.53
CA ALA A 209 -13.50 -1.03 16.91
C ALA A 209 -12.53 -0.97 15.72
N THR A 210 -11.32 -0.49 15.96
CA THR A 210 -10.27 -0.34 14.94
C THR A 210 -8.97 -0.96 15.40
N ALA A 211 -8.26 -1.62 14.48
CA ALA A 211 -6.93 -2.15 14.73
C ALA A 211 -6.08 -2.14 13.46
N VAL A 212 -4.79 -1.83 13.58
CA VAL A 212 -3.82 -1.98 12.48
C VAL A 212 -2.95 -3.19 12.76
N VAL A 213 -2.83 -4.08 11.78
CA VAL A 213 -2.06 -5.32 11.88
C VAL A 213 -1.09 -5.42 10.71
N ASN A 214 0.16 -5.73 11.00
CA ASN A 214 1.17 -6.01 9.98
C ASN A 214 1.12 -7.49 9.61
N ILE A 215 1.08 -7.76 8.31
CA ILE A 215 1.16 -9.10 7.72
C ILE A 215 2.49 -9.20 7.00
N ALA A 216 3.39 -10.03 7.51
CA ALA A 216 4.66 -10.30 6.88
C ALA A 216 4.47 -11.34 5.76
N TYR A 217 5.12 -11.14 4.62
CA TYR A 217 5.00 -12.07 3.51
C TYR A 217 6.29 -12.16 2.68
N LYS A 218 6.35 -13.20 1.85
CA LYS A 218 7.37 -13.41 0.83
C LYS A 218 6.69 -13.89 -0.44
N LEU A 219 7.18 -13.42 -1.59
CA LEU A 219 6.69 -13.80 -2.90
C LEU A 219 7.85 -14.35 -3.74
N ASN A 220 7.63 -15.48 -4.39
CA ASN A 220 8.55 -16.02 -5.38
C ASN A 220 8.27 -15.41 -6.75
N ASP A 221 8.52 -14.11 -6.84
CA ASP A 221 8.42 -13.27 -8.03
C ASP A 221 9.75 -12.54 -8.25
N GLY A 222 9.72 -11.39 -8.89
CA GLY A 222 10.92 -10.53 -9.05
C GLY A 222 11.59 -10.11 -7.74
N SER A 223 10.93 -10.27 -6.58
CA SER A 223 11.51 -9.97 -5.27
C SER A 223 12.41 -11.09 -4.71
N ASN A 224 12.48 -12.24 -5.37
CA ASN A 224 13.32 -13.38 -4.94
C ASN A 224 13.08 -13.79 -3.48
N ASN A 225 11.82 -13.82 -3.05
CA ASN A 225 11.43 -14.10 -1.66
C ASN A 225 12.02 -13.11 -0.63
N ALA A 226 12.27 -11.87 -1.02
CA ALA A 226 12.62 -10.83 -0.06
C ALA A 226 11.53 -10.71 1.01
N PRO A 227 11.90 -10.57 2.29
CA PRO A 227 10.94 -10.31 3.34
C PRO A 227 10.25 -8.97 3.13
N GLN A 228 8.92 -9.00 3.06
CA GLN A 228 8.07 -7.82 2.91
C GLN A 228 6.98 -7.83 3.97
N GLN A 229 6.32 -6.71 4.16
CA GLN A 229 5.14 -6.64 5.03
C GLN A 229 4.16 -5.58 4.52
N ILE A 230 2.90 -5.80 4.84
CA ILE A 230 1.82 -4.84 4.62
C ILE A 230 1.10 -4.57 5.93
N ALA A 231 0.88 -3.29 6.25
CA ALA A 231 -0.02 -2.89 7.31
C ALA A 231 -1.45 -2.89 6.77
N VAL A 232 -2.39 -3.50 7.49
CA VAL A 232 -3.81 -3.51 7.14
C VAL A 232 -4.58 -2.95 8.33
N GLN A 233 -5.43 -1.96 8.08
CA GLN A 233 -6.36 -1.44 9.08
C GLN A 233 -7.68 -2.20 8.99
N PHE A 234 -8.09 -2.76 10.11
CA PHE A 234 -9.38 -3.41 10.26
C PHE A 234 -10.31 -2.53 11.07
N GLU A 235 -11.56 -2.46 10.66
CA GLU A 235 -12.62 -1.80 11.40
C GLU A 235 -13.83 -2.73 11.49
N TYR A 236 -14.53 -2.67 12.61
CA TYR A 236 -15.72 -3.50 12.83
C TYR A 236 -16.95 -2.64 13.13
N TYR A 237 -18.05 -2.96 12.46
CA TYR A 237 -19.37 -2.37 12.72
C TYR A 237 -20.44 -3.47 12.77
N ASP A 238 -21.49 -3.26 13.55
CA ASP A 238 -22.61 -4.22 13.60
C ASP A 238 -23.42 -4.20 12.30
N THR A 239 -23.57 -3.02 11.68
CA THR A 239 -24.27 -2.86 10.40
C THR A 239 -23.50 -1.91 9.47
N LYS A 240 -23.68 -2.09 8.16
CA LYS A 240 -23.08 -1.22 7.13
C LYS A 240 -23.54 0.24 7.27
N SER A 241 -24.78 0.45 7.72
CA SER A 241 -25.35 1.79 7.93
C SER A 241 -24.64 2.60 9.03
N GLN A 242 -23.87 1.97 9.89
CA GLN A 242 -23.09 2.62 10.96
C GLN A 242 -21.72 3.11 10.47
N VAL A 243 -21.28 2.67 9.30
CA VAL A 243 -20.07 3.19 8.66
C VAL A 243 -20.35 4.61 8.15
N ALA A 244 -19.43 5.54 8.42
CA ALA A 244 -19.61 6.92 8.01
C ALA A 244 -19.81 7.03 6.48
N PRO A 245 -20.80 7.77 5.99
CA PRO A 245 -21.09 7.87 4.56
C PRO A 245 -19.91 8.37 3.71
N GLY A 246 -19.09 9.26 4.26
CA GLY A 246 -17.87 9.73 3.58
C GLY A 246 -16.83 8.63 3.41
N GLN A 247 -16.73 7.72 4.38
CA GLN A 247 -15.84 6.57 4.33
C GLN A 247 -16.31 5.53 3.29
N LEU A 248 -17.62 5.27 3.22
CA LEU A 248 -18.19 4.41 2.18
C LEU A 248 -17.90 4.94 0.78
N LYS A 249 -18.16 6.23 0.53
CA LYS A 249 -17.86 6.87 -0.76
C LYS A 249 -16.37 6.79 -1.11
N MET A 250 -15.50 6.99 -0.13
CA MET A 250 -14.05 6.90 -0.33
C MET A 250 -13.65 5.48 -0.73
N MET A 251 -14.24 4.45 -0.12
CA MET A 251 -13.95 3.05 -0.45
C MET A 251 -14.45 2.67 -1.84
N GLU A 252 -15.65 3.08 -2.21
CA GLU A 252 -16.18 2.88 -3.55
C GLU A 252 -15.28 3.52 -4.61
N ALA A 253 -14.85 4.76 -4.40
CA ALA A 253 -13.94 5.46 -5.28
C ALA A 253 -12.57 4.78 -5.37
N ASN A 254 -12.02 4.33 -4.25
CA ASN A 254 -10.72 3.65 -4.21
C ASN A 254 -10.75 2.27 -4.87
N THR A 255 -11.82 1.52 -4.70
CA THR A 255 -11.99 0.21 -5.37
C THR A 255 -12.09 0.41 -6.88
N PHE A 256 -12.89 1.36 -7.33
CA PHE A 256 -13.00 1.71 -8.74
C PHE A 256 -11.64 2.16 -9.31
N ASN A 257 -10.95 3.02 -8.60
CA ASN A 257 -9.66 3.53 -9.01
C ASN A 257 -8.58 2.44 -9.05
N ALA A 258 -8.56 1.52 -8.11
CA ALA A 258 -7.64 0.38 -8.15
C ALA A 258 -7.89 -0.53 -9.35
N MET A 259 -9.13 -0.64 -9.81
CA MET A 259 -9.51 -1.45 -10.98
C MET A 259 -9.23 -0.73 -12.31
N GLN A 260 -9.31 0.59 -12.35
CA GLN A 260 -9.22 1.40 -13.57
C GLN A 260 -7.80 1.88 -13.89
N ASP A 261 -6.76 1.30 -13.31
CA ASP A 261 -5.39 1.82 -13.45
C ASP A 261 -5.27 3.25 -12.91
N ALA A 262 -5.99 3.51 -11.85
CA ALA A 262 -6.12 4.84 -11.31
C ALA A 262 -4.76 5.36 -10.89
N LEU A 263 -4.21 6.07 -11.79
CA LEU A 263 -3.25 7.08 -11.49
C LEU A 263 -3.88 7.95 -10.40
N ILE A 264 -3.58 7.55 -9.13
CA ILE A 264 -3.55 8.51 -8.08
C ILE A 264 -4.91 9.13 -7.79
N SER A 265 -5.76 8.40 -7.08
CA SER A 265 -6.85 9.04 -6.38
C SER A 265 -6.27 10.15 -5.49
N THR A 266 -6.67 11.37 -5.76
CA THR A 266 -6.22 12.60 -5.09
C THR A 266 -6.54 12.65 -3.60
N SER A 267 -7.30 11.70 -3.10
CA SER A 267 -7.74 11.60 -1.72
C SER A 267 -6.99 10.58 -0.88
N ARG A 268 -6.06 9.80 -1.45
CA ARG A 268 -5.31 8.82 -0.70
C ARG A 268 -4.11 9.44 0.00
N ASN A 269 -4.29 9.86 1.24
CA ASN A 269 -3.17 9.89 2.18
C ASN A 269 -2.63 8.46 2.30
N ALA A 270 -1.32 8.30 2.46
CA ALA A 270 -0.75 7.02 2.78
C ALA A 270 -1.35 6.51 4.08
N ARG A 271 -2.15 5.54 3.93
CA ARG A 271 -2.75 4.80 5.02
C ARG A 271 -2.75 3.32 4.64
N PRO A 272 -2.69 2.45 5.62
CA PRO A 272 -2.95 1.04 5.39
C PRO A 272 -4.25 0.84 4.61
N PRO A 273 -4.35 -0.18 3.74
CA PRO A 273 -5.64 -0.61 3.23
C PRO A 273 -6.63 -0.79 4.38
N ILE A 274 -7.85 -0.32 4.21
CA ILE A 274 -8.90 -0.44 5.21
C ILE A 274 -9.86 -1.56 4.82
N ILE A 275 -9.95 -2.56 5.69
CA ILE A 275 -10.92 -3.63 5.62
C ILE A 275 -11.98 -3.36 6.68
N ILE A 276 -13.16 -2.92 6.25
CA ILE A 276 -14.32 -2.77 7.13
C ILE A 276 -15.10 -4.06 7.14
N ILE A 277 -15.36 -4.58 8.32
CA ILE A 277 -16.12 -5.81 8.53
C ILE A 277 -17.44 -5.43 9.19
N THR A 278 -18.56 -5.76 8.55
CA THR A 278 -19.88 -5.58 9.12
C THR A 278 -20.56 -6.93 9.30
N ARG A 279 -21.40 -7.05 10.33
CA ARG A 279 -22.16 -8.29 10.55
C ARG A 279 -23.34 -8.37 9.59
N LYS A 280 -23.97 -7.25 9.29
CA LYS A 280 -25.18 -7.14 8.47
C LYS A 280 -25.10 -5.89 7.56
N ASN A 281 -25.93 -5.90 6.52
CA ASN A 281 -26.22 -4.72 5.72
C ASN A 281 -26.88 -3.60 6.53
#